data_dc7673e7a89cdfa1a544457a13fa57d4
#
_entry.id   dc7673e7a89cdfa1a544457a13fa57d4
#
_cell.length_a   1.000
_cell.length_b   1.000
_cell.length_c   1.000
_cell.angle_alpha   90.00
_cell.angle_beta   90.00
_cell.angle_gamma   90.00
#
_symmetry.space_group_name_H-M   'P 1'
#
loop_
_entity.id
_entity.type
_entity.pdbx_description
1 polymer ?
#
loop_
_entity_poly.entity_id
_entity_poly.type
_entity_poly.pdbx_seq_one_letter_code
_entity_poly.pdbx_strand_id
1 'polypeptide(L)'
;LEKSVAERIAAGEVVERPVSIVKELVENSLDAAASRISVELQGGGSTLIRVTDDGHGMSEADLRLAVQRFATSKIRQWEDLEALVTLGFRGEALPSIAAVARVEIQTCEPDAEHGTELRVEGSENLRVAPVAGVPGTRITVRDLFYNTPARRKFLRSPAAETAQVADLVGRLAAAWPEVHFRLTSNGKELFSFPAGLPTAERLSRPLKVPSDRLVPIQGQEEGLLVDGLVALPPESRSTRTAQIFLMNGRVIRSNALSQALLEGFSPLLERGRFPVGLVRLTVDPSQVDVNVHPTKLEVRFARPRPIFSALFRAVANALETRGADPVQPRHLERSLDDGAWEQTGAGERSEEHTSELQSPCNLV
;
A
#
# COMPACT_ATOMS: atom_id res chain seq x y z
N LEU A 1 -7.42 24.63 -20.97
CA LEU A 1 -7.65 23.20 -21.12
C LEU A 1 -9.10 22.90 -20.85
N GLU A 2 -9.73 22.07 -21.68
CA GLU A 2 -11.05 21.53 -21.37
C GLU A 2 -11.03 20.80 -20.03
N LYS A 3 -12.12 20.93 -19.26
CA LYS A 3 -12.22 20.32 -17.91
C LYS A 3 -11.92 18.81 -17.94
N SER A 4 -12.45 18.10 -18.93
CA SER A 4 -12.25 16.65 -19.13
C SER A 4 -10.78 16.27 -19.39
N VAL A 5 -10.01 17.15 -20.05
CA VAL A 5 -8.57 16.94 -20.30
C VAL A 5 -7.75 17.17 -19.02
N ALA A 6 -8.06 18.25 -18.29
CA ALA A 6 -7.40 18.55 -17.02
C ALA A 6 -7.64 17.44 -16.00
N GLU A 7 -8.86 16.90 -15.94
CA GLU A 7 -9.21 15.77 -15.06
C GLU A 7 -8.43 14.49 -15.40
N ARG A 8 -8.27 14.17 -16.71
CA ARG A 8 -7.48 13.02 -17.16
C ARG A 8 -5.98 13.17 -16.90
N ILE A 9 -5.43 14.38 -16.96
CA ILE A 9 -4.05 14.66 -16.63
C ILE A 9 -3.83 14.42 -15.12
N ALA A 10 -4.63 15.07 -14.28
CA ALA A 10 -4.53 14.94 -12.83
C ALA A 10 -4.82 13.50 -12.33
N ALA A 11 -5.77 12.79 -12.96
CA ALA A 11 -5.99 11.37 -12.68
C ALA A 11 -4.75 10.50 -12.92
N GLY A 12 -3.81 10.97 -13.75
CA GLY A 12 -2.58 10.25 -14.03
C GLY A 12 -1.58 10.22 -12.90
N GLU A 13 -1.65 11.17 -12.00
CA GLU A 13 -0.80 11.21 -10.80
C GLU A 13 -1.30 10.24 -9.71
N VAL A 14 -2.60 9.92 -9.73
CA VAL A 14 -3.24 9.04 -8.75
C VAL A 14 -3.39 7.61 -9.27
N VAL A 15 -3.81 7.46 -10.54
CA VAL A 15 -4.12 6.18 -11.16
C VAL A 15 -3.11 5.88 -12.25
N GLU A 16 -2.03 5.19 -11.90
CA GLU A 16 -1.01 4.73 -12.85
C GLU A 16 -1.32 3.35 -13.42
N ARG A 17 -1.89 2.45 -12.61
CA ARG A 17 -2.11 1.04 -12.94
C ARG A 17 -3.16 0.38 -12.03
N PRO A 18 -3.59 -0.87 -12.32
CA PRO A 18 -4.59 -1.59 -11.52
C PRO A 18 -4.29 -1.63 -10.02
N VAL A 19 -3.02 -1.86 -9.63
CA VAL A 19 -2.63 -1.95 -8.22
C VAL A 19 -2.86 -0.64 -7.47
N SER A 20 -2.73 0.53 -8.12
CA SER A 20 -3.03 1.83 -7.49
C SER A 20 -4.52 1.95 -7.13
N ILE A 21 -5.40 1.51 -8.04
CA ILE A 21 -6.86 1.49 -7.80
C ILE A 21 -7.19 0.56 -6.64
N VAL A 22 -6.70 -0.69 -6.69
CA VAL A 22 -6.98 -1.69 -5.64
C VAL A 22 -6.50 -1.18 -4.27
N LYS A 23 -5.33 -0.53 -4.21
CA LYS A 23 -4.81 0.08 -2.99
C LYS A 23 -5.82 1.06 -2.38
N GLU A 24 -6.22 2.07 -3.15
CA GLU A 24 -7.13 3.11 -2.67
C GLU A 24 -8.50 2.54 -2.27
N LEU A 25 -9.04 1.58 -3.04
CA LEU A 25 -10.33 0.98 -2.72
C LEU A 25 -10.29 0.10 -1.46
N VAL A 26 -9.24 -0.70 -1.29
CA VAL A 26 -9.06 -1.53 -0.09
C VAL A 26 -8.79 -0.67 1.14
N GLU A 27 -7.99 0.40 1.03
CA GLU A 27 -7.78 1.35 2.13
C GLU A 27 -9.09 2.04 2.53
N ASN A 28 -9.98 2.38 1.57
CA ASN A 28 -11.31 2.90 1.88
C ASN A 28 -12.20 1.87 2.60
N SER A 29 -12.13 0.59 2.21
CA SER A 29 -12.86 -0.49 2.90
C SER A 29 -12.37 -0.68 4.34
N LEU A 30 -11.06 -0.58 4.58
CA LEU A 30 -10.47 -0.63 5.93
C LEU A 30 -10.91 0.58 6.77
N ASP A 31 -10.88 1.79 6.20
CA ASP A 31 -11.38 3.01 6.84
C ASP A 31 -12.89 2.93 7.17
N ALA A 32 -13.65 2.15 6.37
CA ALA A 32 -15.06 1.86 6.63
C ALA A 32 -15.30 0.76 7.68
N ALA A 33 -14.24 0.36 8.40
CA ALA A 33 -14.27 -0.69 9.41
C ALA A 33 -14.81 -2.05 8.89
N ALA A 34 -14.51 -2.39 7.65
CA ALA A 34 -14.90 -3.65 7.06
C ALA A 34 -14.25 -4.84 7.77
N SER A 35 -15.04 -5.88 8.04
CA SER A 35 -14.56 -7.16 8.56
C SER A 35 -14.23 -8.16 7.44
N ARG A 36 -14.74 -7.93 6.23
CA ARG A 36 -14.49 -8.74 5.03
C ARG A 36 -14.28 -7.87 3.81
N ILE A 37 -13.20 -8.15 3.08
CA ILE A 37 -12.85 -7.46 1.86
C ILE A 37 -12.56 -8.49 0.76
N SER A 38 -13.29 -8.40 -0.34
CA SER A 38 -13.11 -9.27 -1.51
C SER A 38 -12.68 -8.44 -2.72
N VAL A 39 -11.59 -8.86 -3.36
CA VAL A 39 -11.05 -8.25 -4.58
C VAL A 39 -11.18 -9.23 -5.73
N GLU A 40 -11.82 -8.81 -6.81
CA GLU A 40 -11.94 -9.57 -8.06
C GLU A 40 -11.28 -8.83 -9.21
N LEU A 41 -10.49 -9.55 -10.00
CA LEU A 41 -9.80 -9.02 -11.19
C LEU A 41 -10.18 -9.81 -12.44
N GLN A 42 -10.29 -9.11 -13.59
CA GLN A 42 -10.32 -9.72 -14.90
C GLN A 42 -9.34 -8.98 -15.81
N GLY A 43 -8.63 -9.72 -16.66
CA GLY A 43 -7.62 -9.15 -17.54
C GLY A 43 -6.49 -8.40 -16.80
N GLY A 44 -6.10 -8.88 -15.59
CA GLY A 44 -5.12 -8.21 -14.75
C GLY A 44 -5.61 -6.89 -14.14
N GLY A 45 -6.93 -6.65 -14.11
CA GLY A 45 -7.54 -5.41 -13.67
C GLY A 45 -7.78 -4.38 -14.78
N SER A 46 -7.34 -4.64 -16.00
CA SER A 46 -7.63 -3.75 -17.14
C SER A 46 -9.08 -3.84 -17.61
N THR A 47 -9.69 -5.02 -17.52
CA THR A 47 -11.08 -5.28 -17.92
C THR A 47 -12.04 -5.06 -16.75
N LEU A 48 -11.69 -5.57 -15.57
CA LEU A 48 -12.49 -5.42 -14.35
C LEU A 48 -11.61 -5.43 -13.11
N ILE A 49 -11.89 -4.48 -12.22
CA ILE A 49 -11.53 -4.49 -10.82
C ILE A 49 -12.83 -4.36 -10.03
N ARG A 50 -13.09 -5.26 -9.09
CA ARG A 50 -14.22 -5.16 -8.17
C ARG A 50 -13.71 -5.33 -6.76
N VAL A 51 -14.02 -4.38 -5.89
CA VAL A 51 -13.78 -4.47 -4.45
C VAL A 51 -15.12 -4.44 -3.76
N THR A 52 -15.36 -5.41 -2.89
CA THR A 52 -16.58 -5.55 -2.10
C THR A 52 -16.21 -5.67 -0.64
N ASP A 53 -16.85 -4.90 0.20
CA ASP A 53 -16.69 -4.92 1.66
C ASP A 53 -18.03 -4.95 2.37
N ASP A 54 -17.99 -5.26 3.66
CA ASP A 54 -19.11 -5.25 4.60
C ASP A 54 -18.97 -4.11 5.63
N GLY A 55 -18.30 -3.02 5.26
CA GLY A 55 -18.15 -1.84 6.11
C GLY A 55 -19.44 -1.05 6.32
N HIS A 56 -19.34 0.13 6.93
CA HIS A 56 -20.51 0.95 7.29
C HIS A 56 -21.31 1.53 6.11
N GLY A 57 -20.83 1.35 4.86
CA GLY A 57 -21.50 1.90 3.68
C GLY A 57 -21.48 3.44 3.62
N MET A 58 -22.34 3.98 2.75
CA MET A 58 -22.49 5.43 2.55
C MET A 58 -23.97 5.76 2.32
N SER A 59 -24.41 6.92 2.81
CA SER A 59 -25.69 7.53 2.43
C SER A 59 -25.67 7.96 0.96
N GLU A 60 -26.83 8.19 0.36
CA GLU A 60 -26.90 8.73 -1.01
C GLU A 60 -26.18 10.09 -1.13
N ALA A 61 -26.28 10.93 -0.09
CA ALA A 61 -25.62 12.23 -0.06
C ALA A 61 -24.09 12.09 -0.06
N ASP A 62 -23.55 11.22 0.78
CA ASP A 62 -22.12 10.93 0.85
C ASP A 62 -21.59 10.27 -0.42
N LEU A 63 -22.38 9.36 -1.01
CA LEU A 63 -22.04 8.71 -2.28
C LEU A 63 -21.91 9.72 -3.43
N ARG A 64 -22.80 10.72 -3.50
CA ARG A 64 -22.74 11.83 -4.48
C ARG A 64 -21.51 12.70 -4.27
N LEU A 65 -21.11 12.92 -3.01
CA LEU A 65 -19.91 13.68 -2.66
C LEU A 65 -18.64 12.88 -2.96
N ALA A 66 -18.63 11.57 -2.72
CA ALA A 66 -17.46 10.71 -2.86
C ALA A 66 -16.85 10.69 -4.27
N VAL A 67 -17.65 10.99 -5.31
CA VAL A 67 -17.19 11.09 -6.70
C VAL A 67 -16.83 12.52 -7.12
N GLN A 68 -16.95 13.51 -6.23
CA GLN A 68 -16.54 14.89 -6.45
C GLN A 68 -15.10 15.09 -5.96
N ARG A 69 -14.34 15.91 -6.67
CA ARG A 69 -12.95 16.23 -6.28
C ARG A 69 -12.92 17.06 -4.99
N PHE A 70 -11.94 16.76 -4.17
CA PHE A 70 -11.70 17.43 -2.88
C PHE A 70 -12.85 17.28 -1.88
N ALA A 71 -13.81 16.40 -2.14
CA ALA A 71 -14.82 16.04 -1.17
C ALA A 71 -14.33 14.85 -0.33
N THR A 72 -14.22 15.05 0.95
CA THR A 72 -13.84 14.02 1.92
C THR A 72 -14.60 14.21 3.22
N SER A 73 -15.10 13.12 3.78
CA SER A 73 -15.71 13.10 5.12
C SER A 73 -14.65 12.98 6.23
N LYS A 74 -13.39 12.70 5.86
CA LYS A 74 -12.30 12.29 6.77
C LYS A 74 -11.51 13.48 7.34
N ILE A 75 -11.59 14.66 6.72
CA ILE A 75 -10.92 15.90 7.15
C ILE A 75 -11.90 17.05 7.04
N ARG A 76 -12.07 17.82 8.10
CA ARG A 76 -12.91 19.02 8.15
C ARG A 76 -12.12 20.28 8.50
N GLN A 77 -11.00 20.12 9.21
CA GLN A 77 -10.14 21.20 9.68
C GLN A 77 -8.68 20.80 9.61
N TRP A 78 -7.78 21.78 9.74
CA TRP A 78 -6.33 21.57 9.61
C TRP A 78 -5.77 20.57 10.63
N GLU A 79 -6.29 20.58 11.83
CA GLU A 79 -5.90 19.72 12.94
C GLU A 79 -6.17 18.24 12.64
N ASP A 80 -7.20 17.93 11.86
CA ASP A 80 -7.48 16.55 11.40
C ASP A 80 -6.37 16.02 10.48
N LEU A 81 -5.68 16.93 9.78
CA LEU A 81 -4.55 16.57 8.89
C LEU A 81 -3.31 16.18 9.70
N GLU A 82 -3.11 16.77 10.86
CA GLU A 82 -2.00 16.44 11.78
C GLU A 82 -2.27 15.14 12.55
N ALA A 83 -3.54 14.87 12.86
CA ALA A 83 -3.97 13.69 13.62
C ALA A 83 -4.30 12.47 12.76
N LEU A 84 -3.88 12.41 11.48
CA LEU A 84 -4.30 11.44 10.46
C LEU A 84 -4.34 9.99 10.97
N VAL A 85 -5.53 9.57 11.39
CA VAL A 85 -5.84 8.19 11.79
C VAL A 85 -6.29 7.37 10.56
N THR A 86 -6.92 8.01 9.56
CA THR A 86 -7.46 7.34 8.36
C THR A 86 -6.39 7.09 7.30
N LEU A 87 -6.50 5.99 6.55
CA LEU A 87 -5.58 5.64 5.47
C LEU A 87 -5.75 6.56 4.25
N GLY A 88 -6.99 6.99 3.93
CA GLY A 88 -7.31 7.95 2.88
C GLY A 88 -7.74 9.31 3.44
N PHE A 89 -7.40 10.44 2.77
CA PHE A 89 -7.82 11.78 3.21
C PHE A 89 -7.99 12.83 2.11
N ARG A 90 -7.53 12.60 0.87
CA ARG A 90 -7.48 13.64 -0.18
C ARG A 90 -8.79 13.85 -0.94
N GLY A 91 -9.75 12.90 -0.88
CA GLY A 91 -10.99 12.99 -1.68
C GLY A 91 -10.75 12.97 -3.19
N GLU A 92 -9.65 12.38 -3.67
CA GLU A 92 -9.26 12.39 -5.09
C GLU A 92 -9.29 11.01 -5.76
N ALA A 93 -9.32 9.92 -4.98
CA ALA A 93 -9.21 8.57 -5.51
C ALA A 93 -10.37 8.20 -6.44
N LEU A 94 -11.61 8.24 -5.95
CA LEU A 94 -12.79 7.90 -6.74
C LEU A 94 -13.01 8.81 -7.95
N PRO A 95 -12.90 10.16 -7.83
CA PRO A 95 -12.96 11.04 -9.01
C PRO A 95 -11.87 10.74 -10.04
N SER A 96 -10.66 10.42 -9.61
CA SER A 96 -9.55 10.09 -10.51
C SER A 96 -9.76 8.76 -11.23
N ILE A 97 -10.31 7.75 -10.54
CA ILE A 97 -10.68 6.47 -11.15
C ILE A 97 -11.81 6.68 -12.17
N ALA A 98 -12.84 7.44 -11.81
CA ALA A 98 -13.98 7.75 -12.69
C ALA A 98 -13.57 8.51 -13.96
N ALA A 99 -12.53 9.35 -13.88
CA ALA A 99 -12.02 10.08 -15.05
C ALA A 99 -11.40 9.19 -16.13
N VAL A 100 -10.93 7.98 -15.77
CA VAL A 100 -10.20 7.08 -16.68
C VAL A 100 -10.79 5.69 -16.83
N ALA A 101 -11.96 5.43 -16.21
CA ALA A 101 -12.64 4.13 -16.23
C ALA A 101 -14.16 4.33 -16.14
N ARG A 102 -14.92 3.25 -16.35
CA ARG A 102 -16.35 3.17 -16.04
C ARG A 102 -16.50 2.65 -14.62
N VAL A 103 -17.14 3.43 -13.76
CA VAL A 103 -17.28 3.12 -12.34
C VAL A 103 -18.74 2.92 -11.97
N GLU A 104 -19.01 1.85 -11.25
CA GLU A 104 -20.28 1.54 -10.61
C GLU A 104 -20.03 1.34 -9.12
N ILE A 105 -20.76 2.08 -8.29
CA ILE A 105 -20.68 1.99 -6.83
C ILE A 105 -22.05 1.60 -6.32
N GLN A 106 -22.13 0.51 -5.58
CA GLN A 106 -23.33 0.09 -4.84
C GLN A 106 -22.98 0.14 -3.36
N THR A 107 -23.79 0.83 -2.57
CA THR A 107 -23.55 0.99 -1.14
C THR A 107 -24.86 1.01 -0.36
N CYS A 108 -24.80 0.54 0.88
CA CYS A 108 -25.94 0.54 1.79
C CYS A 108 -25.43 0.69 3.23
N GLU A 109 -26.03 1.60 3.99
CA GLU A 109 -25.79 1.70 5.43
C GLU A 109 -26.48 0.54 6.15
N PRO A 110 -25.99 0.08 7.33
CA PRO A 110 -26.54 -1.09 8.01
C PRO A 110 -28.02 -1.02 8.32
N ASP A 111 -28.53 0.17 8.65
CA ASP A 111 -29.91 0.40 9.06
C ASP A 111 -30.81 0.94 7.93
N ALA A 112 -30.30 1.04 6.69
CA ALA A 112 -31.04 1.55 5.57
C ALA A 112 -31.92 0.45 4.92
N GLU A 113 -33.16 0.78 4.59
CA GLU A 113 -34.08 -0.13 3.90
C GLU A 113 -33.62 -0.45 2.47
N HIS A 114 -32.93 0.50 1.82
CA HIS A 114 -32.50 0.40 0.45
C HIS A 114 -31.04 0.88 0.31
N GLY A 115 -30.31 0.21 -0.56
CA GLY A 115 -29.00 0.67 -1.02
C GLY A 115 -29.13 1.71 -2.14
N THR A 116 -28.02 2.36 -2.44
CA THR A 116 -27.89 3.29 -3.56
C THR A 116 -26.85 2.81 -4.55
N GLU A 117 -27.18 2.82 -5.83
CA GLU A 117 -26.24 2.60 -6.91
C GLU A 117 -25.91 3.94 -7.60
N LEU A 118 -24.64 4.19 -7.82
CA LEU A 118 -24.14 5.31 -8.62
C LEU A 118 -23.30 4.75 -9.77
N ARG A 119 -23.59 5.22 -10.99
CA ARG A 119 -22.76 4.94 -12.18
C ARG A 119 -22.20 6.23 -12.73
N VAL A 120 -20.93 6.21 -13.09
CA VAL A 120 -20.22 7.34 -13.70
C VAL A 120 -19.27 6.83 -14.78
N GLU A 121 -19.22 7.55 -15.89
CA GLU A 121 -18.36 7.24 -17.03
C GLU A 121 -17.58 8.49 -17.44
N GLY A 122 -16.25 8.47 -17.28
CA GLY A 122 -15.38 9.56 -17.70
C GLY A 122 -15.62 10.89 -17.00
N SER A 123 -16.06 10.89 -15.75
CA SER A 123 -16.53 12.05 -14.98
C SER A 123 -17.82 12.70 -15.50
N GLU A 124 -18.47 12.07 -16.43
CA GLU A 124 -19.74 12.51 -17.04
C GLU A 124 -20.82 11.43 -16.81
N ASN A 125 -22.07 11.73 -17.20
CA ASN A 125 -23.18 10.78 -17.17
C ASN A 125 -23.41 10.13 -15.79
N LEU A 126 -23.39 10.94 -14.74
CA LEU A 126 -23.69 10.47 -13.39
C LEU A 126 -25.16 10.05 -13.29
N ARG A 127 -25.41 8.79 -12.94
CA ARG A 127 -26.75 8.24 -12.69
C ARG A 127 -26.78 7.66 -11.29
N VAL A 128 -27.86 7.92 -10.57
CA VAL A 128 -28.11 7.39 -9.24
C VAL A 128 -29.46 6.71 -9.23
N ALA A 129 -29.54 5.51 -8.66
CA ALA A 129 -30.75 4.73 -8.57
C ALA A 129 -30.77 3.94 -7.25
N PRO A 130 -31.96 3.66 -6.66
CA PRO A 130 -32.08 2.75 -5.54
C PRO A 130 -31.79 1.31 -5.99
N VAL A 131 -31.18 0.52 -5.10
CA VAL A 131 -30.92 -0.93 -5.30
C VAL A 131 -31.28 -1.71 -4.03
N ALA A 132 -31.30 -3.03 -4.13
CA ALA A 132 -31.47 -3.88 -2.96
C ALA A 132 -30.35 -3.60 -1.92
N GLY A 133 -30.76 -3.40 -0.66
CA GLY A 133 -29.86 -3.08 0.44
C GLY A 133 -29.09 -4.31 0.90
N VAL A 134 -27.77 -4.32 0.67
CA VAL A 134 -26.82 -5.22 1.34
C VAL A 134 -25.80 -4.33 2.02
N PRO A 135 -25.69 -4.35 3.36
CA PRO A 135 -24.77 -3.50 4.08
C PRO A 135 -23.33 -3.60 3.56
N GLY A 136 -22.67 -2.45 3.46
CA GLY A 136 -21.31 -2.34 2.95
C GLY A 136 -21.23 -1.62 1.61
N THR A 137 -20.10 -1.78 0.92
CA THR A 137 -19.85 -1.10 -0.36
C THR A 137 -19.28 -2.07 -1.39
N ARG A 138 -19.76 -1.96 -2.63
CA ARG A 138 -19.21 -2.64 -3.80
C ARG A 138 -18.86 -1.61 -4.85
N ILE A 139 -17.58 -1.54 -5.20
CA ILE A 139 -17.08 -0.68 -6.27
C ILE A 139 -16.59 -1.56 -7.42
N THR A 140 -17.16 -1.33 -8.61
CA THR A 140 -16.78 -2.02 -9.83
C THR A 140 -16.21 -1.02 -10.82
N VAL A 141 -14.95 -1.21 -11.19
CA VAL A 141 -14.22 -0.41 -12.19
C VAL A 141 -14.04 -1.27 -13.43
N ARG A 142 -14.53 -0.79 -14.57
CA ARG A 142 -14.46 -1.48 -15.86
C ARG A 142 -13.67 -0.68 -16.88
N ASP A 143 -13.06 -1.38 -17.81
CA ASP A 143 -12.41 -0.83 -19.00
C ASP A 143 -11.39 0.28 -18.66
N LEU A 144 -10.48 -0.04 -17.73
CA LEU A 144 -9.45 0.91 -17.29
C LEU A 144 -8.69 1.48 -18.49
N PHE A 145 -8.55 2.80 -18.52
CA PHE A 145 -7.91 3.58 -19.59
C PHE A 145 -8.59 3.48 -20.95
N TYR A 146 -9.92 3.24 -21.00
CA TYR A 146 -10.67 3.19 -22.25
C TYR A 146 -10.55 4.50 -23.05
N ASN A 147 -10.48 5.63 -22.37
CA ASN A 147 -10.39 6.98 -22.94
C ASN A 147 -8.95 7.56 -22.94
N THR A 148 -7.95 6.76 -22.56
CA THR A 148 -6.53 7.13 -22.53
C THR A 148 -5.66 6.00 -23.13
N PRO A 149 -5.75 5.76 -24.47
CA PRO A 149 -5.14 4.60 -25.12
C PRO A 149 -3.60 4.56 -24.98
N ALA A 150 -2.93 5.70 -24.85
CA ALA A 150 -1.50 5.76 -24.58
C ALA A 150 -1.18 5.08 -23.26
N ARG A 151 -1.90 5.41 -22.15
CA ARG A 151 -1.70 4.76 -20.84
C ARG A 151 -1.99 3.28 -20.86
N ARG A 152 -3.05 2.87 -21.59
CA ARG A 152 -3.40 1.45 -21.73
C ARG A 152 -2.25 0.63 -22.34
N LYS A 153 -1.47 1.21 -23.26
CA LYS A 153 -0.29 0.56 -23.87
C LYS A 153 0.88 0.36 -22.90
N PHE A 154 0.95 1.16 -21.83
CA PHE A 154 1.99 1.02 -20.80
C PHE A 154 1.64 0.03 -19.68
N LEU A 155 0.45 -0.57 -19.70
CA LEU A 155 0.13 -1.66 -18.80
C LEU A 155 1.02 -2.88 -19.14
N ARG A 156 1.46 -3.57 -18.10
CA ARG A 156 2.20 -4.81 -18.22
C ARG A 156 1.26 -5.95 -18.68
N SER A 157 1.79 -7.15 -18.82
CA SER A 157 0.95 -8.32 -19.10
C SER A 157 -0.08 -8.52 -17.98
N PRO A 158 -1.30 -9.05 -18.26
CA PRO A 158 -2.31 -9.33 -17.27
C PRO A 158 -1.81 -10.16 -16.08
N ALA A 159 -0.90 -11.10 -16.31
CA ALA A 159 -0.28 -11.91 -15.27
C ALA A 159 0.61 -11.06 -14.35
N ALA A 160 1.39 -10.13 -14.92
CA ALA A 160 2.26 -9.24 -14.14
C ALA A 160 1.45 -8.22 -13.30
N GLU A 161 0.36 -7.64 -13.85
CA GLU A 161 -0.53 -6.76 -13.10
C GLU A 161 -1.25 -7.52 -11.98
N THR A 162 -1.75 -8.74 -12.25
CA THR A 162 -2.35 -9.61 -11.22
C THR A 162 -1.35 -9.91 -10.10
N ALA A 163 -0.09 -10.20 -10.42
CA ALA A 163 0.93 -10.49 -9.42
C ALA A 163 1.22 -9.28 -8.51
N GLN A 164 1.21 -8.06 -9.06
CA GLN A 164 1.37 -6.84 -8.26
C GLN A 164 0.19 -6.60 -7.31
N VAL A 165 -1.05 -6.82 -7.79
CA VAL A 165 -2.23 -6.73 -6.93
C VAL A 165 -2.20 -7.82 -5.85
N ALA A 166 -1.82 -9.05 -6.20
CA ALA A 166 -1.73 -10.14 -5.23
C ALA A 166 -0.69 -9.87 -4.14
N ASP A 167 0.47 -9.30 -4.48
CA ASP A 167 1.48 -8.88 -3.52
C ASP A 167 0.94 -7.79 -2.58
N LEU A 168 0.30 -6.76 -3.13
CA LEU A 168 -0.29 -5.67 -2.33
C LEU A 168 -1.37 -6.20 -1.37
N VAL A 169 -2.37 -6.92 -1.89
CA VAL A 169 -3.48 -7.43 -1.06
C VAL A 169 -2.99 -8.42 -0.02
N GLY A 170 -1.98 -9.25 -0.35
CA GLY A 170 -1.33 -10.15 0.59
C GLY A 170 -0.64 -9.42 1.74
N ARG A 171 0.02 -8.29 1.46
CA ARG A 171 0.66 -7.43 2.48
C ARG A 171 -0.37 -6.74 3.37
N LEU A 172 -1.45 -6.22 2.78
CA LEU A 172 -2.55 -5.64 3.54
C LEU A 172 -3.24 -6.68 4.42
N ALA A 173 -3.49 -7.88 3.89
CA ALA A 173 -4.05 -8.98 4.67
C ALA A 173 -3.17 -9.40 5.86
N ALA A 174 -1.86 -9.32 5.72
CA ALA A 174 -0.94 -9.59 6.83
C ALA A 174 -0.88 -8.43 7.85
N ALA A 175 -1.13 -7.21 7.37
CA ALA A 175 -1.21 -6.01 8.20
C ALA A 175 -2.44 -5.97 9.10
N TRP A 176 -3.57 -6.51 8.58
CA TRP A 176 -4.90 -6.50 9.20
C TRP A 176 -5.41 -7.93 9.43
N PRO A 177 -4.86 -8.64 10.43
CA PRO A 177 -5.19 -10.05 10.67
C PRO A 177 -6.64 -10.28 11.13
N GLU A 178 -7.32 -9.27 11.64
CA GLU A 178 -8.72 -9.27 12.05
C GLU A 178 -9.69 -9.22 10.86
N VAL A 179 -9.22 -8.85 9.67
CA VAL A 179 -10.04 -8.73 8.47
C VAL A 179 -9.91 -9.97 7.58
N HIS A 180 -11.04 -10.48 7.09
CA HIS A 180 -11.04 -11.52 6.06
C HIS A 180 -10.74 -10.91 4.69
N PHE A 181 -9.64 -11.34 4.07
CA PHE A 181 -9.29 -10.95 2.71
C PHE A 181 -9.45 -12.11 1.73
N ARG A 182 -10.07 -11.82 0.58
CA ARG A 182 -10.18 -12.77 -0.53
C ARG A 182 -9.74 -12.08 -1.83
N LEU A 183 -8.92 -12.75 -2.64
CA LEU A 183 -8.54 -12.31 -3.96
C LEU A 183 -8.86 -13.38 -5.00
N THR A 184 -9.57 -12.97 -6.06
CA THR A 184 -9.86 -13.80 -7.22
C THR A 184 -9.36 -13.14 -8.51
N SER A 185 -8.97 -13.94 -9.49
CA SER A 185 -8.58 -13.44 -10.82
C SER A 185 -9.11 -14.37 -11.89
N ASN A 186 -9.87 -13.81 -12.86
CA ASN A 186 -10.50 -14.55 -13.94
C ASN A 186 -11.33 -15.76 -13.42
N GLY A 187 -12.09 -15.55 -12.34
CA GLY A 187 -12.91 -16.58 -11.69
C GLY A 187 -12.16 -17.58 -10.82
N LYS A 188 -10.82 -17.56 -10.80
CA LYS A 188 -10.01 -18.43 -9.94
C LYS A 188 -9.62 -17.72 -8.66
N GLU A 189 -9.81 -18.38 -7.52
CA GLU A 189 -9.32 -17.90 -6.24
C GLU A 189 -7.79 -18.02 -6.17
N LEU A 190 -7.12 -16.90 -5.91
CA LEU A 190 -5.68 -16.86 -5.71
C LEU A 190 -5.34 -17.12 -4.25
N PHE A 191 -6.08 -16.51 -3.33
CA PHE A 191 -6.02 -16.79 -1.89
C PHE A 191 -7.28 -16.30 -1.17
N SER A 192 -7.48 -16.88 0.01
CA SER A 192 -8.45 -16.44 1.00
C SER A 192 -7.78 -16.54 2.37
N PHE A 193 -7.80 -15.45 3.14
CA PHE A 193 -7.25 -15.36 4.48
C PHE A 193 -8.37 -15.02 5.46
N PRO A 194 -8.93 -16.01 6.16
CA PRO A 194 -9.97 -15.79 7.16
C PRO A 194 -9.50 -14.85 8.28
N ALA A 195 -10.42 -14.12 8.88
CA ALA A 195 -10.14 -13.35 10.09
C ALA A 195 -9.59 -14.26 11.19
N GLY A 196 -8.61 -13.76 11.96
CA GLY A 196 -7.97 -14.53 13.03
C GLY A 196 -6.92 -15.55 12.58
N LEU A 197 -6.70 -15.73 11.27
CA LEU A 197 -5.57 -16.55 10.79
C LEU A 197 -4.25 -15.94 11.28
N PRO A 198 -3.34 -16.73 11.88
CA PRO A 198 -2.07 -16.22 12.39
C PRO A 198 -1.28 -15.41 11.37
N THR A 199 -0.71 -14.28 11.78
CA THR A 199 0.05 -13.38 10.89
C THR A 199 1.17 -14.11 10.16
N ALA A 200 1.83 -15.08 10.79
CA ALA A 200 2.88 -15.88 10.15
C ALA A 200 2.37 -16.68 8.95
N GLU A 201 1.16 -17.25 9.05
CA GLU A 201 0.54 -17.98 7.94
C GLU A 201 0.12 -17.04 6.81
N ARG A 202 -0.41 -15.85 7.14
CA ARG A 202 -0.75 -14.81 6.16
C ARG A 202 0.48 -14.30 5.42
N LEU A 203 1.61 -14.13 6.12
CA LEU A 203 2.88 -13.66 5.56
C LEU A 203 3.60 -14.70 4.73
N SER A 204 3.42 -15.98 5.05
CA SER A 204 4.10 -17.09 4.38
C SER A 204 3.96 -17.01 2.84
N ARG A 205 2.77 -16.69 2.34
CA ARG A 205 2.49 -16.63 0.91
C ARG A 205 3.12 -15.42 0.21
N PRO A 206 2.86 -14.16 0.63
CA PRO A 206 3.45 -12.98 -0.03
C PRO A 206 4.97 -12.91 0.14
N LEU A 207 5.52 -13.34 1.27
CA LEU A 207 6.96 -13.35 1.51
C LEU A 207 7.66 -14.58 0.91
N LYS A 208 6.90 -15.64 0.56
CA LYS A 208 7.43 -16.94 0.12
C LYS A 208 8.42 -17.51 1.13
N VAL A 209 8.04 -17.50 2.40
CA VAL A 209 8.79 -18.03 3.54
C VAL A 209 7.86 -18.96 4.33
N PRO A 210 8.28 -20.16 4.71
CA PRO A 210 7.50 -21.03 5.59
C PRO A 210 7.15 -20.33 6.91
N SER A 211 5.93 -20.54 7.41
CA SER A 211 5.44 -19.84 8.60
C SER A 211 6.25 -20.15 9.88
N ASP A 212 6.80 -21.36 9.98
CA ASP A 212 7.68 -21.81 11.07
C ASP A 212 9.07 -21.16 11.05
N ARG A 213 9.44 -20.53 9.92
CA ARG A 213 10.68 -19.74 9.80
C ARG A 213 10.49 -18.27 10.18
N LEU A 214 9.27 -17.83 10.44
CA LEU A 214 8.93 -16.47 10.86
C LEU A 214 8.90 -16.42 12.40
N VAL A 215 9.72 -15.56 12.97
CA VAL A 215 9.83 -15.37 14.43
C VAL A 215 9.34 -14.00 14.87
N PRO A 216 8.65 -13.89 16.01
CA PRO A 216 8.19 -12.62 16.51
C PRO A 216 9.34 -11.73 16.95
N ILE A 217 9.21 -10.43 16.67
CA ILE A 217 10.04 -9.38 17.25
C ILE A 217 9.15 -8.46 18.09
N GLN A 218 9.70 -7.98 19.20
CA GLN A 218 9.03 -7.02 20.08
C GLN A 218 10.06 -6.06 20.69
N GLY A 219 9.73 -4.78 20.72
CA GLY A 219 10.54 -3.74 21.32
C GLY A 219 9.71 -2.54 21.73
N GLN A 220 10.20 -1.80 22.71
CA GLN A 220 9.59 -0.57 23.19
C GLN A 220 10.68 0.43 23.55
N GLU A 221 10.54 1.67 23.12
CA GLU A 221 11.45 2.77 23.48
C GLU A 221 10.72 4.11 23.40
N GLU A 222 10.82 4.95 24.41
CA GLU A 222 10.27 6.31 24.45
C GLU A 222 8.82 6.47 23.92
N GLY A 223 7.93 5.54 24.25
CA GLY A 223 6.53 5.56 23.80
C GLY A 223 6.30 4.99 22.40
N LEU A 224 7.36 4.57 21.71
CA LEU A 224 7.27 3.80 20.48
C LEU A 224 7.14 2.31 20.79
N LEU A 225 6.18 1.64 20.16
CA LEU A 225 6.09 0.17 20.18
C LEU A 225 6.52 -0.37 18.81
N VAL A 226 7.35 -1.40 18.84
CA VAL A 226 7.77 -2.16 17.65
C VAL A 226 7.35 -3.59 17.85
N ASP A 227 6.60 -4.15 16.94
CA ASP A 227 6.28 -5.56 16.90
C ASP A 227 6.28 -6.08 15.46
N GLY A 228 6.28 -7.38 15.29
CA GLY A 228 6.24 -7.96 13.95
C GLY A 228 6.77 -9.38 13.89
N LEU A 229 7.11 -9.78 12.66
CA LEU A 229 7.65 -11.09 12.35
C LEU A 229 8.81 -10.93 11.37
N VAL A 230 9.93 -11.58 11.65
CA VAL A 230 11.09 -11.61 10.73
C VAL A 230 11.47 -13.06 10.43
N ALA A 231 11.97 -13.28 9.22
CA ALA A 231 12.41 -14.60 8.81
C ALA A 231 13.83 -14.90 9.35
N LEU A 232 14.01 -16.09 9.90
CA LEU A 232 15.33 -16.55 10.31
C LEU A 232 16.24 -16.81 9.10
N PRO A 233 17.57 -16.57 9.22
CA PRO A 233 18.52 -17.01 8.21
C PRO A 233 18.39 -18.53 7.93
N PRO A 234 18.58 -18.99 6.69
CA PRO A 234 19.12 -18.27 5.53
C PRO A 234 18.08 -17.48 4.71
N GLU A 235 16.83 -17.36 5.20
CA GLU A 235 15.76 -16.67 4.47
C GLU A 235 16.11 -15.19 4.28
N SER A 236 16.42 -14.83 3.05
CA SER A 236 16.81 -13.46 2.67
C SER A 236 16.49 -13.20 1.18
N ARG A 237 16.55 -11.95 0.76
CA ARG A 237 16.30 -11.55 -0.64
C ARG A 237 17.45 -10.68 -1.16
N SER A 238 17.61 -10.61 -2.48
CA SER A 238 18.56 -9.70 -3.13
C SER A 238 18.05 -8.24 -3.17
N THR A 239 16.79 -8.02 -2.81
CA THR A 239 16.15 -6.70 -2.81
C THR A 239 15.36 -6.48 -1.52
N ARG A 240 15.03 -5.23 -1.21
CA ARG A 240 14.24 -4.84 -0.03
C ARG A 240 12.74 -5.09 -0.18
N THR A 241 12.27 -5.68 -1.30
CA THR A 241 10.85 -5.83 -1.62
C THR A 241 10.08 -6.73 -0.64
N ALA A 242 10.77 -7.61 0.10
CA ALA A 242 10.17 -8.48 1.11
C ALA A 242 10.19 -7.89 2.53
N GLN A 243 10.50 -6.61 2.67
CA GLN A 243 10.37 -5.86 3.92
C GLN A 243 9.04 -5.10 3.90
N ILE A 244 8.17 -5.37 4.86
CA ILE A 244 6.87 -4.72 5.01
C ILE A 244 6.94 -3.89 6.29
N PHE A 245 6.81 -2.57 6.16
CA PHE A 245 6.73 -1.68 7.30
C PHE A 245 5.33 -1.11 7.40
N LEU A 246 4.78 -1.17 8.59
CA LEU A 246 3.51 -0.57 8.96
C LEU A 246 3.74 0.46 10.04
N MET A 247 3.13 1.60 9.90
CA MET A 247 3.14 2.65 10.92
C MET A 247 1.72 3.10 11.18
N ASN A 248 1.26 2.91 12.42
CA ASN A 248 -0.12 3.19 12.81
C ASN A 248 -1.14 2.60 11.82
N GLY A 249 -0.93 1.33 11.40
CA GLY A 249 -1.77 0.63 10.41
C GLY A 249 -1.48 0.96 8.94
N ARG A 250 -0.70 1.98 8.63
CA ARG A 250 -0.37 2.39 7.25
C ARG A 250 0.88 1.69 6.73
N VAL A 251 0.81 1.15 5.52
CA VAL A 251 2.01 0.61 4.82
C VAL A 251 2.91 1.77 4.41
N ILE A 252 4.17 1.72 4.83
CA ILE A 252 5.18 2.74 4.51
C ILE A 252 6.42 2.13 3.87
N ARG A 253 7.21 2.98 3.24
CA ARG A 253 8.59 2.70 2.79
C ARG A 253 9.54 3.61 3.54
N SER A 254 10.60 3.06 4.10
CA SER A 254 11.62 3.84 4.80
C SER A 254 12.96 3.15 4.65
N ASN A 255 13.90 3.85 4.04
CA ASN A 255 15.28 3.37 3.94
C ASN A 255 15.92 3.24 5.33
N ALA A 256 15.56 4.13 6.23
CA ALA A 256 16.03 4.11 7.61
C ALA A 256 15.59 2.85 8.36
N LEU A 257 14.30 2.49 8.28
CA LEU A 257 13.80 1.25 8.88
C LEU A 257 14.42 0.01 8.21
N SER A 258 14.60 0.06 6.90
CA SER A 258 15.28 -1.00 6.16
C SER A 258 16.72 -1.19 6.62
N GLN A 259 17.43 -0.10 6.90
CA GLN A 259 18.78 -0.14 7.42
C GLN A 259 18.82 -0.67 8.87
N ALA A 260 17.93 -0.18 9.74
CA ALA A 260 17.82 -0.67 11.12
C ALA A 260 17.55 -2.18 11.17
N LEU A 261 16.62 -2.65 10.31
CA LEU A 261 16.33 -4.07 10.18
C LEU A 261 17.56 -4.86 9.71
N LEU A 262 18.28 -4.34 8.70
CA LEU A 262 19.49 -4.97 8.17
C LEU A 262 20.60 -5.06 9.24
N GLU A 263 20.81 -4.00 9.99
CA GLU A 263 21.83 -3.97 11.04
C GLU A 263 21.52 -4.94 12.19
N GLY A 264 20.24 -5.10 12.55
CA GLY A 264 19.82 -6.10 13.52
C GLY A 264 20.12 -7.55 13.10
N PHE A 265 20.23 -7.80 11.79
CA PHE A 265 20.64 -9.11 11.24
C PHE A 265 22.16 -9.28 11.03
N SER A 266 22.94 -8.21 11.13
CA SER A 266 24.40 -8.31 10.95
C SER A 266 25.05 -8.98 12.18
N PRO A 267 25.92 -9.99 12.02
CA PRO A 267 26.57 -10.47 10.81
C PRO A 267 25.91 -11.71 10.14
N LEU A 268 24.68 -12.04 10.48
CA LEU A 268 24.02 -13.29 10.08
C LEU A 268 23.64 -13.37 8.60
N LEU A 269 23.67 -12.24 7.88
CA LEU A 269 23.37 -12.18 6.46
C LEU A 269 24.62 -11.93 5.62
N GLU A 270 24.66 -12.57 4.46
CA GLU A 270 25.67 -12.31 3.44
C GLU A 270 25.55 -10.87 2.88
N ARG A 271 26.65 -10.33 2.40
CA ARG A 271 26.66 -9.00 1.76
C ARG A 271 25.70 -8.95 0.57
N GLY A 272 24.94 -7.85 0.46
CA GLY A 272 23.97 -7.68 -0.63
C GLY A 272 22.67 -8.46 -0.42
N ARG A 273 22.48 -9.09 0.74
CA ARG A 273 21.23 -9.76 1.10
C ARG A 273 20.44 -8.91 2.10
N PHE A 274 19.13 -8.94 1.97
CA PHE A 274 18.21 -8.19 2.82
C PHE A 274 17.31 -9.13 3.61
N PRO A 275 17.08 -8.82 4.90
CA PRO A 275 16.15 -9.58 5.72
C PRO A 275 14.72 -9.49 5.19
N VAL A 276 13.94 -10.50 5.53
CA VAL A 276 12.54 -10.64 5.14
C VAL A 276 11.68 -10.50 6.39
N GLY A 277 10.59 -9.72 6.32
CA GLY A 277 9.70 -9.62 7.47
C GLY A 277 8.66 -8.52 7.35
N LEU A 278 7.80 -8.48 8.36
CA LEU A 278 6.82 -7.44 8.62
C LEU A 278 7.15 -6.80 9.98
N VAL A 279 7.26 -5.49 9.98
CA VAL A 279 7.49 -4.67 11.17
C VAL A 279 6.33 -3.70 11.32
N ARG A 280 5.69 -3.71 12.48
CA ARG A 280 4.68 -2.73 12.87
C ARG A 280 5.28 -1.76 13.86
N LEU A 281 5.01 -0.49 13.64
CA LEU A 281 5.40 0.62 14.49
C LEU A 281 4.14 1.32 14.96
N THR A 282 3.97 1.41 16.27
CA THR A 282 2.95 2.25 16.89
C THR A 282 3.66 3.44 17.53
N VAL A 283 3.39 4.62 17.02
CA VAL A 283 4.06 5.88 17.40
C VAL A 283 3.03 6.97 17.54
N ASP A 284 3.28 7.93 18.43
CA ASP A 284 2.46 9.13 18.55
C ASP A 284 2.40 9.86 17.20
N PRO A 285 1.19 10.13 16.65
CA PRO A 285 1.05 10.82 15.36
C PRO A 285 1.82 12.15 15.29
N SER A 286 1.95 12.89 16.39
CA SER A 286 2.70 14.15 16.46
C SER A 286 4.21 13.99 16.21
N GLN A 287 4.74 12.78 16.28
CA GLN A 287 6.16 12.48 16.05
C GLN A 287 6.46 12.08 14.59
N VAL A 288 5.44 12.09 13.70
CA VAL A 288 5.58 11.63 12.32
C VAL A 288 4.90 12.57 11.36
N ASP A 289 5.63 13.03 10.36
CA ASP A 289 5.06 13.70 9.20
C ASP A 289 4.79 12.67 8.09
N VAL A 290 3.54 12.45 7.77
CA VAL A 290 3.07 11.53 6.71
C VAL A 290 2.79 12.23 5.38
N ASN A 291 2.87 13.57 5.35
CA ASN A 291 2.56 14.36 4.15
C ASN A 291 3.82 14.70 3.32
N VAL A 292 4.78 13.80 3.27
CA VAL A 292 6.06 14.00 2.58
C VAL A 292 5.97 13.74 1.08
N HIS A 293 5.16 12.76 0.65
CA HIS A 293 5.07 12.33 -0.76
C HIS A 293 3.61 12.11 -1.21
N PRO A 294 3.25 12.39 -2.49
CA PRO A 294 1.91 12.20 -3.03
C PRO A 294 1.34 10.79 -2.81
N THR A 295 2.17 9.75 -2.91
CA THR A 295 1.76 8.34 -2.71
C THR A 295 1.65 7.94 -1.24
N LYS A 296 2.00 8.83 -0.29
CA LYS A 296 1.96 8.59 1.17
C LYS A 296 2.77 7.38 1.64
N LEU A 297 3.67 6.88 0.82
CA LEU A 297 4.52 5.74 1.16
C LEU A 297 5.75 6.14 1.97
N GLU A 298 6.17 7.42 1.90
CA GLU A 298 7.31 7.95 2.63
C GLU A 298 6.83 8.77 3.83
N VAL A 299 7.56 8.64 4.94
CA VAL A 299 7.27 9.34 6.18
C VAL A 299 8.56 9.97 6.73
N ARG A 300 8.44 11.11 7.41
CA ARG A 300 9.53 11.69 8.19
C ARG A 300 9.25 11.53 9.67
N PHE A 301 10.24 11.11 10.40
CA PHE A 301 10.19 11.00 11.85
C PHE A 301 10.80 12.24 12.49
N ALA A 302 10.12 12.82 13.46
CA ALA A 302 10.65 13.95 14.22
C ALA A 302 11.93 13.54 14.98
N ARG A 303 11.97 12.30 15.51
CA ARG A 303 13.12 11.72 16.22
C ARG A 303 13.41 10.31 15.66
N PRO A 304 14.31 10.17 14.67
CA PRO A 304 14.59 8.88 14.05
C PRO A 304 15.42 7.93 14.93
N ARG A 305 16.28 8.45 15.84
CA ARG A 305 17.17 7.63 16.68
C ARG A 305 16.44 6.60 17.57
N PRO A 306 15.39 6.96 18.35
CA PRO A 306 14.65 5.99 19.16
C PRO A 306 14.03 4.87 18.31
N ILE A 307 13.52 5.22 17.10
CA ILE A 307 12.87 4.25 16.20
C ILE A 307 13.88 3.25 15.68
N PHE A 308 15.06 3.73 15.26
CA PHE A 308 16.15 2.88 14.82
C PHE A 308 16.61 1.94 15.95
N SER A 309 16.88 2.48 17.15
CA SER A 309 17.28 1.72 18.33
C SER A 309 16.26 0.65 18.71
N ALA A 310 14.98 1.02 18.77
CA ALA A 310 13.92 0.08 19.14
C ALA A 310 13.82 -1.08 18.15
N LEU A 311 13.84 -0.80 16.85
CA LEU A 311 13.79 -1.85 15.83
C LEU A 311 15.05 -2.73 15.85
N PHE A 312 16.23 -2.12 15.90
CA PHE A 312 17.49 -2.85 16.00
C PHE A 312 17.49 -3.82 17.18
N ARG A 313 17.15 -3.33 18.39
CA ARG A 313 17.11 -4.15 19.61
C ARG A 313 16.05 -5.25 19.53
N ALA A 314 14.86 -4.94 19.00
CA ALA A 314 13.79 -5.93 18.85
C ALA A 314 14.24 -7.11 17.97
N VAL A 315 14.97 -6.83 16.89
CA VAL A 315 15.52 -7.85 15.99
C VAL A 315 16.67 -8.62 16.67
N ALA A 316 17.65 -7.92 17.23
CA ALA A 316 18.80 -8.53 17.88
C ALA A 316 18.37 -9.50 18.99
N ASN A 317 17.47 -9.06 19.88
CA ASN A 317 16.95 -9.90 20.98
C ASN A 317 16.23 -11.15 20.45
N ALA A 318 15.44 -11.03 19.38
CA ALA A 318 14.74 -12.16 18.79
C ALA A 318 15.69 -13.20 18.18
N LEU A 319 16.82 -12.75 17.62
CA LEU A 319 17.83 -13.61 17.03
C LEU A 319 18.71 -14.28 18.11
N GLU A 320 19.10 -13.55 19.15
CA GLU A 320 19.85 -14.08 20.30
C GLU A 320 19.09 -15.20 21.02
N THR A 321 17.80 -15.01 21.26
CA THR A 321 16.92 -16.01 21.89
C THR A 321 16.90 -17.35 21.12
N ARG A 322 17.27 -17.31 19.83
CA ARG A 322 17.33 -18.49 18.94
C ARG A 322 18.77 -19.03 18.73
N GLY A 323 19.72 -18.60 19.55
CA GLY A 323 21.10 -19.11 19.55
C GLY A 323 22.02 -18.41 18.53
N ALA A 324 21.66 -17.22 18.07
CA ALA A 324 22.55 -16.36 17.30
C ALA A 324 23.52 -15.62 18.26
N ASP A 325 24.75 -15.39 17.81
CA ASP A 325 25.71 -14.59 18.58
C ASP A 325 25.19 -13.15 18.78
N PRO A 326 25.50 -12.54 19.96
CA PRO A 326 25.07 -11.17 20.24
C PRO A 326 25.51 -10.17 19.17
N VAL A 327 24.56 -9.42 18.61
CA VAL A 327 24.83 -8.40 17.60
C VAL A 327 25.15 -7.08 18.30
N GLN A 328 26.40 -6.61 18.18
CA GLN A 328 26.79 -5.29 18.67
C GLN A 328 26.52 -4.23 17.57
N PRO A 329 25.91 -3.07 17.91
CA PRO A 329 25.67 -1.98 16.96
C PRO A 329 27.01 -1.33 16.56
N ARG A 330 27.53 -1.70 15.39
CA ARG A 330 28.83 -1.19 14.92
C ARG A 330 28.80 0.22 14.32
N HIS A 331 27.62 0.77 14.03
CA HIS A 331 27.49 2.01 13.25
C HIS A 331 26.35 2.95 13.67
N LEU A 332 25.77 2.80 14.86
CA LEU A 332 24.69 3.69 15.34
C LEU A 332 25.06 5.17 15.29
N GLU A 333 26.32 5.51 15.56
CA GLU A 333 26.78 6.89 15.58
C GLU A 333 27.06 7.46 14.18
N ARG A 334 27.64 6.66 13.25
CA ARG A 334 27.99 7.14 11.90
C ARG A 334 26.80 7.34 10.97
N SER A 335 25.83 6.45 10.99
CA SER A 335 24.66 6.56 10.08
C SER A 335 23.70 7.69 10.44
N LEU A 336 23.77 8.22 11.67
CA LEU A 336 22.89 9.25 12.16
C LEU A 336 23.48 10.67 12.00
N ASP A 337 24.82 10.80 11.91
CA ASP A 337 25.51 12.08 11.74
C ASP A 337 25.72 12.47 10.27
N ASP A 338 25.70 11.51 9.33
CA ASP A 338 25.99 11.78 7.90
C ASP A 338 24.82 12.37 7.10
N GLY A 339 23.75 12.87 7.72
CA GLY A 339 22.63 13.50 6.99
C GLY A 339 21.89 12.57 6.02
N ALA A 340 22.15 11.25 6.07
CA ALA A 340 21.55 10.24 5.21
C ALA A 340 20.00 10.16 5.32
N TRP A 341 19.45 10.88 6.28
CA TRP A 341 18.03 11.02 6.52
C TRP A 341 17.36 12.07 5.61
N GLU A 342 18.15 13.01 5.05
CA GLU A 342 17.66 14.12 4.24
C GLU A 342 17.75 13.91 2.72
N GLN A 343 18.55 12.93 2.25
CA GLN A 343 18.84 12.77 0.82
C GLN A 343 18.35 11.45 0.24
N THR A 344 17.05 11.24 0.12
CA THR A 344 16.51 10.20 -0.78
C THR A 344 15.19 10.63 -1.44
N GLY A 345 15.19 11.85 -1.95
CA GLY A 345 14.17 12.36 -2.87
C GLY A 345 14.68 12.60 -4.29
N ALA A 346 15.85 12.09 -4.70
CA ALA A 346 16.37 12.25 -6.05
C ALA A 346 16.68 10.89 -6.69
N GLY A 347 15.81 10.49 -7.59
CA GLY A 347 15.85 9.56 -8.69
C GLY A 347 17.09 8.70 -8.90
N GLU A 348 16.95 7.41 -8.74
CA GLU A 348 17.68 6.47 -9.58
C GLU A 348 17.06 6.54 -11.00
N ARG A 349 17.59 7.43 -11.83
CA ARG A 349 17.57 7.22 -13.28
C ARG A 349 18.56 6.09 -13.56
N SER A 350 18.08 4.98 -14.03
CA SER A 350 18.90 3.96 -14.67
C SER A 350 19.61 4.60 -15.86
N GLU A 351 20.90 4.85 -15.73
CA GLU A 351 21.77 5.11 -16.88
C GLU A 351 21.94 3.79 -17.63
N GLU A 352 21.12 3.58 -18.65
CA GLU A 352 21.46 2.66 -19.72
C GLU A 352 22.61 3.29 -20.52
N HIS A 353 23.77 2.68 -20.45
CA HIS A 353 24.88 2.92 -21.35
C HIS A 353 24.45 2.62 -22.79
N THR A 354 24.08 3.67 -23.53
CA THR A 354 24.11 3.65 -24.97
C THR A 354 25.55 3.95 -25.42
N SER A 355 26.25 2.90 -25.81
CA SER A 355 27.51 3.03 -26.55
C SER A 355 27.21 3.64 -27.92
N GLU A 356 27.56 4.91 -28.10
CA GLU A 356 27.60 5.57 -29.39
C GLU A 356 28.68 4.95 -30.27
N LEU A 357 28.23 4.24 -31.29
CA LEU A 357 29.07 3.96 -32.47
C LEU A 357 29.11 5.21 -33.32
N GLN A 358 30.20 5.97 -33.21
CA GLN A 358 30.57 6.98 -34.19
C GLN A 358 30.99 6.26 -35.48
N SER A 359 30.29 6.52 -36.56
CA SER A 359 30.77 6.30 -37.93
C SER A 359 30.77 7.62 -38.67
N PRO A 360 31.88 7.97 -39.35
CA PRO A 360 32.01 9.21 -40.08
C PRO A 360 31.34 9.09 -41.44
N CYS A 361 30.42 10.00 -41.75
CA CYS A 361 29.98 10.24 -43.12
C CYS A 361 30.93 11.26 -43.76
N ASN A 362 31.69 10.80 -44.76
CA ASN A 362 32.28 11.65 -45.80
C ASN A 362 31.35 11.71 -47.02
N LEU A 363 31.06 12.93 -47.45
CA LEU A 363 30.99 13.51 -48.80
C LEU A 363 30.62 12.60 -50.01
N VAL A 364 29.52 12.85 -50.66
CA VAL A 364 29.42 13.59 -51.96
C VAL A 364 27.97 14.10 -52.08
#